data_03f4d4b777b662934f09d63759086e24
#
_entry.id   03f4d4b777b662934f09d63759086e24
#
_cell.length_a   1.000
_cell.length_b   1.000
_cell.length_c   1.000
_cell.angle_alpha   90.00
_cell.angle_beta   90.00
_cell.angle_gamma   90.00
#
_symmetry.space_group_name_H-M   'P 1'
#
loop_
_entity.id
_entity.type
_entity.pdbx_description
1 polymer ?
#
loop_
_entity_poly.entity_id
_entity_poly.type
_entity_poly.pdbx_seq_one_letter_code
_entity_poly.pdbx_strand_id
1 'polypeptide(L)'
;MSSKEENARNGLPETDWRDAQYDMLYLPVTETVRYHYDFNGNRTATVLPDGRQINYLYYGSGHLHQISLDDEVITDIERDKLHREIFRTQGKLASRYELDPLGRLKRQIATLNDLTEGGKGKTKVAAGYTQTAVKRSYGYDRTDNLTHSTDQRTGTTRFEYDKLGRITQAGNELFAFDPAHNILSDDLNAIPDNRLKTYNGTTYYYDNFGNLIHRELADGEVQNYFYDLHDQLVKAEIFKKDGSKETWSYTYDALGRRIGKGRLKNEEVSNDLENHTRFVWDGSHLLQEIHPDGRYTYIYTAPDSYEPLAQVRDWATEDGESRQQIHYFHCDQIGIPREMTDKDGNLLWFGNYTGWGRLKEETKVTDSAYQPFRLQNQYADRETGLHYNLFRYYEPDAGRFVNQDPIGLEGGVNFYQFGFNVTLWVDTLGLTGTPIPNKILGDSRETKALRILKDKIKGTNAKIERERYLRDCKTGKSVRDKFGSRRRVDFVIIENNFGKCYEVTGPETDKTKQMAKEKEIRKKGGICIKPKGSKELIEVSMSQIMRII
;
A
#
# COMPACT_ATOMS: atom_id res chain seq x y z
N MET A 1 0.79 -55.30 22.39
CA MET A 1 -0.50 -54.62 22.12
C MET A 1 -0.29 -53.77 20.90
N SER A 2 -1.13 -53.91 19.87
CA SER A 2 -1.00 -53.09 18.66
C SER A 2 -1.66 -51.72 18.91
N SER A 3 -1.24 -50.69 18.22
CA SER A 3 -1.83 -49.33 18.32
C SER A 3 -3.35 -49.30 18.13
N LYS A 4 -3.90 -50.32 17.43
CA LYS A 4 -5.35 -50.51 17.25
C LYS A 4 -6.09 -50.86 18.55
N GLU A 5 -5.47 -51.66 19.43
CA GLU A 5 -6.09 -52.05 20.71
C GLU A 5 -6.10 -50.95 21.73
N GLU A 6 -5.15 -49.99 21.63
CA GLU A 6 -5.06 -48.83 22.52
C GLU A 6 -6.06 -47.75 22.11
N ASN A 7 -6.29 -47.54 20.81
CA ASN A 7 -7.30 -46.58 20.29
C ASN A 7 -8.74 -47.04 20.56
N ALA A 8 -9.02 -48.36 20.46
CA ALA A 8 -10.34 -48.91 20.80
C ALA A 8 -10.72 -48.75 22.27
N ARG A 9 -9.74 -48.73 23.19
CA ARG A 9 -9.95 -48.47 24.62
C ARG A 9 -10.25 -47.01 24.94
N ASN A 10 -9.78 -46.07 24.11
CA ASN A 10 -9.92 -44.63 24.35
C ASN A 10 -11.09 -43.98 23.58
N GLY A 11 -11.90 -44.77 22.85
CA GLY A 11 -13.04 -44.25 22.09
C GLY A 11 -12.67 -43.32 20.92
N LEU A 12 -11.42 -43.36 20.48
CA LEU A 12 -10.97 -42.58 19.33
C LEU A 12 -11.31 -43.35 18.04
N PRO A 13 -11.76 -42.64 16.97
CA PRO A 13 -12.01 -43.30 15.67
C PRO A 13 -10.75 -43.94 15.14
N GLU A 14 -10.88 -45.15 14.54
CA GLU A 14 -9.76 -45.80 13.84
C GLU A 14 -9.30 -44.87 12.71
N THR A 15 -8.16 -44.23 12.88
CA THR A 15 -7.47 -43.60 11.74
C THR A 15 -6.81 -44.70 10.90
N ASP A 16 -7.32 -44.89 9.71
CA ASP A 16 -6.70 -45.83 8.75
C ASP A 16 -5.32 -45.27 8.38
N TRP A 17 -4.25 -46.05 8.60
CA TRP A 17 -2.89 -45.68 8.18
C TRP A 17 -2.77 -45.40 6.67
N ARG A 18 -3.77 -45.78 5.87
CA ARG A 18 -3.87 -45.45 4.45
C ARG A 18 -4.21 -43.97 4.23
N ASP A 19 -4.92 -43.32 5.16
CA ASP A 19 -5.20 -41.90 5.09
C ASP A 19 -3.91 -41.08 5.36
N ALA A 20 -3.03 -41.56 6.23
CA ALA A 20 -1.72 -40.97 6.44
C ALA A 20 -0.76 -41.09 5.23
N GLN A 21 -1.00 -42.08 4.34
CA GLN A 21 -0.22 -42.23 3.11
C GLN A 21 -0.68 -41.27 2.00
N TYR A 22 -1.94 -40.83 2.03
CA TYR A 22 -2.44 -39.77 1.15
C TYR A 22 -1.90 -38.38 1.54
N ASP A 23 -1.72 -38.11 2.84
CA ASP A 23 -1.10 -36.86 3.30
C ASP A 23 0.40 -36.77 2.94
N MET A 24 1.10 -37.90 2.74
CA MET A 24 2.51 -37.90 2.30
C MET A 24 2.68 -37.60 0.79
N LEU A 25 1.63 -37.63 -0.01
CA LEU A 25 1.68 -37.23 -1.44
C LEU A 25 1.61 -35.72 -1.66
N TYR A 26 1.23 -34.96 -0.64
CA TYR A 26 1.32 -33.50 -0.61
C TYR A 26 2.56 -33.07 0.18
N LEU A 27 3.74 -33.23 -0.40
CA LEU A 27 4.91 -32.51 0.09
C LEU A 27 4.55 -31.02 0.06
N PRO A 28 4.65 -30.32 1.20
CA PRO A 28 4.36 -28.89 1.21
C PRO A 28 5.26 -28.21 0.20
N VAL A 29 4.66 -27.51 -0.76
CA VAL A 29 5.43 -26.70 -1.72
C VAL A 29 6.02 -25.55 -0.93
N THR A 30 7.35 -25.60 -0.75
CA THR A 30 8.08 -24.53 -0.05
C THR A 30 8.50 -23.48 -1.06
N GLU A 31 7.92 -22.29 -0.97
CA GLU A 31 8.35 -21.13 -1.73
C GLU A 31 9.30 -20.30 -0.87
N THR A 32 10.50 -20.03 -1.39
CA THR A 32 11.53 -19.32 -0.64
C THR A 32 11.79 -17.95 -1.25
N VAL A 33 11.59 -16.90 -0.47
CA VAL A 33 11.98 -15.53 -0.81
C VAL A 33 13.20 -15.15 0.00
N ARG A 34 14.26 -14.61 -0.64
CA ARG A 34 15.48 -14.18 0.03
C ARG A 34 15.73 -12.70 -0.23
N TYR A 35 16.47 -12.05 0.68
CA TYR A 35 16.73 -10.63 0.61
C TYR A 35 18.22 -10.34 0.72
N HIS A 36 18.69 -9.37 -0.05
CA HIS A 36 20.02 -8.78 0.11
C HIS A 36 19.89 -7.34 0.59
N TYR A 37 20.81 -6.95 1.44
CA TYR A 37 20.82 -5.61 2.03
C TYR A 37 22.22 -5.00 1.91
N ASP A 38 22.29 -3.67 1.76
CA ASP A 38 23.54 -2.94 1.92
C ASP A 38 23.85 -2.72 3.42
N PHE A 39 25.02 -2.17 3.70
CA PHE A 39 25.43 -1.89 5.08
C PHE A 39 24.65 -0.75 5.75
N ASN A 40 23.82 0.00 5.01
CA ASN A 40 22.89 0.99 5.55
C ASN A 40 21.54 0.38 5.92
N GLY A 41 21.29 -0.88 5.58
CA GLY A 41 20.04 -1.59 5.79
C GLY A 41 19.02 -1.37 4.67
N ASN A 42 19.41 -0.81 3.52
CA ASN A 42 18.52 -0.76 2.36
C ASN A 42 18.46 -2.13 1.69
N ARG A 43 17.27 -2.61 1.35
CA ARG A 43 17.10 -3.85 0.58
C ARG A 43 17.61 -3.62 -0.85
N THR A 44 18.67 -4.31 -1.24
CA THR A 44 19.26 -4.20 -2.58
C THR A 44 18.72 -5.21 -3.57
N ALA A 45 18.22 -6.36 -3.08
CA ALA A 45 17.55 -7.33 -3.92
C ALA A 45 16.50 -8.15 -3.15
N THR A 46 15.46 -8.56 -3.87
CA THR A 46 14.52 -9.62 -3.49
C THR A 46 14.68 -10.77 -4.46
N VAL A 47 15.14 -11.93 -3.98
CA VAL A 47 15.27 -13.15 -4.78
C VAL A 47 13.95 -13.92 -4.75
N LEU A 48 13.35 -14.10 -5.91
CA LEU A 48 12.09 -14.80 -6.10
C LEU A 48 12.25 -16.32 -5.94
N PRO A 49 11.16 -17.09 -5.70
CA PRO A 49 11.23 -18.54 -5.60
C PRO A 49 11.83 -19.23 -6.84
N ASP A 50 11.66 -18.66 -8.03
CA ASP A 50 12.23 -19.16 -9.29
C ASP A 50 13.69 -18.76 -9.50
N GLY A 51 14.29 -18.00 -8.58
CA GLY A 51 15.69 -17.56 -8.61
C GLY A 51 15.92 -16.20 -9.27
N ARG A 52 14.93 -15.63 -9.96
CA ARG A 52 15.04 -14.26 -10.50
C ARG A 52 15.15 -13.24 -9.37
N GLN A 53 15.66 -12.05 -9.69
CA GLN A 53 15.91 -11.01 -8.69
C GLN A 53 15.26 -9.70 -9.06
N ILE A 54 14.49 -9.14 -8.14
CA ILE A 54 14.08 -7.75 -8.19
C ILE A 54 15.19 -6.93 -7.51
N ASN A 55 15.92 -6.13 -8.28
CA ASN A 55 17.04 -5.32 -7.80
C ASN A 55 16.61 -3.88 -7.54
N TYR A 56 17.15 -3.29 -6.49
CA TYR A 56 16.89 -1.93 -6.06
C TYR A 56 18.20 -1.14 -5.99
N LEU A 57 18.32 -0.13 -6.82
CA LEU A 57 19.49 0.73 -6.86
C LEU A 57 19.20 2.04 -6.12
N TYR A 58 20.10 2.39 -5.19
CA TYR A 58 19.95 3.58 -4.35
C TYR A 58 21.10 4.56 -4.59
N TYR A 59 20.82 5.86 -4.40
CA TYR A 59 21.85 6.88 -4.32
C TYR A 59 21.82 7.58 -2.96
N GLY A 60 22.94 8.19 -2.58
CA GLY A 60 23.06 8.90 -1.31
C GLY A 60 22.91 7.98 -0.10
N SER A 61 22.00 8.30 0.80
CA SER A 61 21.77 7.57 2.06
C SER A 61 20.56 6.62 2.02
N GLY A 62 20.09 6.22 0.84
CA GLY A 62 18.97 5.29 0.70
C GLY A 62 17.80 5.83 -0.12
N HIS A 63 18.08 6.68 -1.12
CA HIS A 63 17.04 7.14 -2.05
C HIS A 63 17.00 6.21 -3.26
N LEU A 64 15.89 5.50 -3.41
CA LEU A 64 15.66 4.58 -4.53
C LEU A 64 15.69 5.35 -5.86
N HIS A 65 16.49 4.87 -6.79
CA HIS A 65 16.74 5.49 -8.10
C HIS A 65 16.27 4.60 -9.26
N GLN A 66 16.41 3.29 -9.13
CA GLN A 66 16.05 2.34 -10.18
C GLN A 66 15.55 1.03 -9.57
N ILE A 67 14.62 0.40 -10.26
CA ILE A 67 14.19 -0.99 -10.00
C ILE A 67 14.38 -1.77 -11.29
N SER A 68 14.95 -2.97 -11.21
CA SER A 68 15.06 -3.92 -12.33
C SER A 68 14.61 -5.32 -11.91
N LEU A 69 14.20 -6.12 -12.88
CA LEU A 69 14.01 -7.57 -12.74
C LEU A 69 15.14 -8.24 -13.52
N ASP A 70 16.05 -8.90 -12.80
CA ASP A 70 17.34 -9.32 -13.31
C ASP A 70 18.05 -8.15 -14.01
N ASP A 71 18.33 -8.24 -15.32
CA ASP A 71 18.97 -7.19 -16.11
C ASP A 71 17.97 -6.24 -16.80
N GLU A 72 16.64 -6.51 -16.73
CA GLU A 72 15.63 -5.67 -17.36
C GLU A 72 15.20 -4.53 -16.44
N VAL A 73 15.46 -3.30 -16.87
CA VAL A 73 15.06 -2.10 -16.10
C VAL A 73 13.54 -1.92 -16.16
N ILE A 74 12.91 -1.96 -15.00
CA ILE A 74 11.46 -1.73 -14.83
C ILE A 74 11.17 -0.23 -14.75
N THR A 75 11.98 0.52 -13.99
CA THR A 75 11.79 1.96 -13.82
C THR A 75 13.08 2.66 -13.40
N ASP A 76 13.30 3.84 -13.96
CA ASP A 76 14.22 4.85 -13.44
C ASP A 76 13.40 5.95 -12.76
N ILE A 77 13.89 6.45 -11.63
CA ILE A 77 13.18 7.42 -10.78
C ILE A 77 14.04 8.66 -10.58
N GLU A 78 13.49 9.84 -10.92
CA GLU A 78 14.11 11.10 -10.58
C GLU A 78 13.39 11.79 -9.42
N ARG A 79 14.19 12.47 -8.59
CA ARG A 79 13.69 13.14 -7.39
C ARG A 79 14.11 14.59 -7.35
N ASP A 80 13.29 15.43 -6.73
CA ASP A 80 13.61 16.83 -6.49
C ASP A 80 14.69 16.99 -5.40
N LYS A 81 15.02 18.25 -5.09
CA LYS A 81 16.01 18.58 -4.04
C LYS A 81 15.60 18.17 -2.62
N LEU A 82 14.34 17.81 -2.42
CA LEU A 82 13.79 17.26 -1.18
C LEU A 82 13.63 15.74 -1.24
N HIS A 83 14.21 15.11 -2.27
CA HIS A 83 14.15 13.68 -2.53
C HIS A 83 12.73 13.12 -2.79
N ARG A 84 11.78 13.98 -3.15
CA ARG A 84 10.44 13.57 -3.55
C ARG A 84 10.45 13.17 -5.01
N GLU A 85 9.73 12.13 -5.35
CA GLU A 85 9.64 11.68 -6.72
C GLU A 85 8.91 12.71 -7.60
N ILE A 86 9.52 13.05 -8.74
CA ILE A 86 8.97 13.98 -9.74
C ILE A 86 8.89 13.36 -11.14
N PHE A 87 9.54 12.21 -11.33
CA PHE A 87 9.60 11.54 -12.62
C PHE A 87 9.89 10.06 -12.43
N ARG A 88 9.28 9.20 -13.27
CA ARG A 88 9.66 7.81 -13.46
C ARG A 88 9.45 7.36 -14.90
N THR A 89 10.23 6.38 -15.34
CA THR A 89 9.99 5.66 -16.59
C THR A 89 9.15 4.41 -16.33
N GLN A 90 8.31 4.03 -17.29
CA GLN A 90 7.49 2.81 -17.27
C GLN A 90 7.38 2.30 -18.70
N GLY A 91 8.33 1.44 -19.11
CA GLY A 91 8.54 1.09 -20.52
C GLY A 91 8.91 2.34 -21.34
N LYS A 92 8.21 2.57 -22.45
CA LYS A 92 8.38 3.78 -23.28
C LYS A 92 7.68 5.02 -22.71
N LEU A 93 6.90 4.90 -21.63
CA LEU A 93 6.27 6.05 -21.00
C LEU A 93 7.17 6.74 -19.99
N ALA A 94 7.06 8.06 -19.96
CA ALA A 94 7.61 8.93 -18.93
C ALA A 94 6.47 9.55 -18.10
N SER A 95 6.40 9.18 -16.84
CA SER A 95 5.45 9.74 -15.88
C SER A 95 6.09 10.92 -15.15
N ARG A 96 5.41 12.07 -15.13
CA ARG A 96 5.83 13.30 -14.46
C ARG A 96 4.84 13.68 -13.38
N TYR A 97 5.37 14.06 -12.22
CA TYR A 97 4.61 14.42 -11.03
C TYR A 97 4.87 15.87 -10.65
N GLU A 98 3.83 16.68 -10.63
CA GLU A 98 3.87 18.04 -10.09
C GLU A 98 3.31 17.98 -8.66
N LEU A 99 4.11 18.43 -7.71
CA LEU A 99 3.73 18.47 -6.30
C LEU A 99 3.35 19.89 -5.90
N ASP A 100 2.41 20.02 -4.97
CA ASP A 100 2.10 21.30 -4.36
C ASP A 100 3.19 21.71 -3.31
N PRO A 101 3.13 22.91 -2.74
CA PRO A 101 4.10 23.34 -1.74
C PRO A 101 4.17 22.47 -0.47
N LEU A 102 3.12 21.70 -0.17
CA LEU A 102 3.07 20.75 0.93
C LEU A 102 3.58 19.36 0.54
N GLY A 103 3.93 19.14 -0.75
CA GLY A 103 4.43 17.88 -1.26
C GLY A 103 3.34 16.91 -1.74
N ARG A 104 2.06 17.32 -1.74
CA ARG A 104 0.95 16.47 -2.20
C ARG A 104 0.93 16.45 -3.73
N LEU A 105 0.52 15.32 -4.31
CA LEU A 105 0.41 15.19 -5.76
C LEU A 105 -0.66 16.13 -6.31
N LYS A 106 -0.23 17.13 -7.08
CA LYS A 106 -1.11 18.11 -7.72
C LYS A 106 -1.47 17.70 -9.15
N ARG A 107 -0.52 17.10 -9.87
CA ARG A 107 -0.72 16.69 -11.26
C ARG A 107 0.16 15.51 -11.61
N GLN A 108 -0.37 14.62 -12.42
CA GLN A 108 0.33 13.46 -13.00
C GLN A 108 0.08 13.43 -14.50
N ILE A 109 1.15 13.23 -15.29
CA ILE A 109 1.07 13.06 -16.74
C ILE A 109 2.03 11.94 -17.13
N ALA A 110 1.55 10.96 -17.90
CA ALA A 110 2.37 9.95 -18.55
C ALA A 110 2.23 10.09 -20.08
N THR A 111 3.38 10.27 -20.73
CA THR A 111 3.47 10.42 -22.20
C THR A 111 4.59 9.53 -22.73
N LEU A 112 4.56 9.23 -24.03
CA LEU A 112 5.69 8.57 -24.67
C LEU A 112 6.97 9.40 -24.46
N ASN A 113 8.03 8.72 -24.07
CA ASN A 113 9.34 9.31 -23.88
C ASN A 113 10.07 9.27 -25.24
N ASP A 114 10.05 10.38 -25.97
CA ASP A 114 10.88 10.52 -27.16
C ASP A 114 12.36 10.62 -26.72
N LEU A 115 12.98 9.47 -26.52
CA LEU A 115 14.43 9.34 -26.42
C LEU A 115 15.02 9.48 -27.84
N THR A 116 14.95 10.65 -28.44
CA THR A 116 15.85 10.99 -29.53
C THR A 116 17.24 11.14 -28.93
N GLU A 117 18.16 10.30 -29.40
CA GLU A 117 19.57 10.32 -29.05
C GLU A 117 20.10 11.75 -29.04
N GLY A 118 20.66 12.18 -27.92
CA GLY A 118 21.49 13.37 -27.80
C GLY A 118 20.79 14.60 -27.24
N GLY A 119 20.71 14.73 -25.93
CA GLY A 119 20.72 16.05 -25.33
C GLY A 119 19.66 16.37 -24.33
N LYS A 120 20.10 16.84 -23.23
CA LYS A 120 19.50 17.65 -22.16
C LYS A 120 18.01 17.99 -22.36
N GLY A 121 17.17 17.29 -21.61
CA GLY A 121 15.71 17.36 -21.61
C GLY A 121 15.08 18.76 -21.65
N LYS A 122 14.86 19.25 -22.84
CA LYS A 122 13.83 20.23 -23.13
C LYS A 122 12.89 19.60 -24.15
N THR A 123 11.89 18.90 -23.65
CA THR A 123 10.75 18.46 -24.48
C THR A 123 10.08 19.71 -25.03
N LYS A 124 10.37 20.07 -26.28
CA LYS A 124 9.47 20.89 -27.06
C LYS A 124 8.22 20.04 -27.27
N VAL A 125 7.14 20.38 -26.60
CA VAL A 125 5.80 19.89 -26.95
C VAL A 125 5.52 20.38 -28.37
N ALA A 126 5.81 19.53 -29.35
CA ALA A 126 5.30 19.75 -30.69
C ALA A 126 3.77 19.67 -30.59
N ALA A 127 3.10 20.73 -31.00
CA ALA A 127 1.64 20.76 -31.14
C ALA A 127 1.23 19.76 -32.23
N GLY A 128 0.86 18.55 -31.83
CA GLY A 128 0.42 17.49 -32.74
C GLY A 128 0.57 16.12 -32.09
N TYR A 129 -0.47 15.63 -31.41
CA TYR A 129 -0.73 14.22 -31.07
C TYR A 129 0.39 13.44 -30.35
N THR A 130 0.85 13.89 -29.19
CA THR A 130 1.43 12.99 -28.21
C THR A 130 0.27 12.30 -27.49
N GLN A 131 0.10 11.02 -27.73
CA GLN A 131 -0.93 10.21 -27.06
C GLN A 131 -0.57 10.17 -25.57
N THR A 132 -1.30 10.93 -24.76
CA THR A 132 -1.12 10.99 -23.32
C THR A 132 -1.81 9.79 -22.71
N ALA A 133 -1.05 8.84 -22.16
CA ALA A 133 -1.60 7.63 -21.53
C ALA A 133 -2.32 7.98 -20.23
N VAL A 134 -1.76 8.91 -19.44
CA VAL A 134 -2.32 9.37 -18.16
C VAL A 134 -2.26 10.89 -18.08
N LYS A 135 -3.37 11.50 -17.65
CA LYS A 135 -3.41 12.93 -17.32
C LYS A 135 -4.43 13.15 -16.21
N ARG A 136 -3.94 13.41 -15.01
CA ARG A 136 -4.76 13.66 -13.81
C ARG A 136 -4.28 14.89 -13.06
N SER A 137 -5.21 15.53 -12.34
CA SER A 137 -4.90 16.61 -11.41
C SER A 137 -5.79 16.53 -10.17
N TYR A 138 -5.28 17.06 -9.07
CA TYR A 138 -5.85 16.95 -7.74
C TYR A 138 -5.85 18.29 -7.03
N GLY A 139 -6.88 18.55 -6.25
CA GLY A 139 -6.95 19.72 -5.39
C GLY A 139 -7.29 19.31 -3.96
N TYR A 140 -6.78 20.07 -3.01
CA TYR A 140 -6.89 19.75 -1.59
C TYR A 140 -7.34 20.98 -0.79
N ASP A 141 -8.02 20.74 0.32
CA ASP A 141 -8.33 21.78 1.28
C ASP A 141 -7.16 22.03 2.27
N ARG A 142 -7.41 22.87 3.28
CA ARG A 142 -6.41 23.22 4.30
C ARG A 142 -6.17 22.10 5.32
N THR A 143 -7.03 21.11 5.37
CA THR A 143 -6.98 19.96 6.28
C THR A 143 -6.54 18.69 5.57
N ASP A 144 -5.94 18.84 4.37
CA ASP A 144 -5.39 17.79 3.51
C ASP A 144 -6.43 16.88 2.83
N ASN A 145 -7.74 17.16 2.96
CA ASN A 145 -8.75 16.39 2.25
C ASN A 145 -8.72 16.69 0.75
N LEU A 146 -8.91 15.65 -0.07
CA LEU A 146 -9.02 15.76 -1.52
C LEU A 146 -10.36 16.43 -1.89
N THR A 147 -10.35 17.66 -2.43
CA THR A 147 -11.57 18.38 -2.82
C THR A 147 -12.06 18.02 -4.21
N HIS A 148 -11.14 17.66 -5.09
CA HIS A 148 -11.47 17.17 -6.42
C HIS A 148 -10.31 16.42 -7.05
N SER A 149 -10.65 15.49 -7.93
CA SER A 149 -9.75 14.89 -8.90
C SER A 149 -10.29 15.10 -10.31
N THR A 150 -9.42 15.42 -11.25
CA THR A 150 -9.79 15.54 -12.67
C THR A 150 -8.97 14.55 -13.47
N ASP A 151 -9.63 13.67 -14.19
CA ASP A 151 -9.04 12.66 -15.06
C ASP A 151 -9.47 12.90 -16.50
N GLN A 152 -8.57 12.64 -17.48
CA GLN A 152 -8.84 12.86 -18.90
C GLN A 152 -9.98 11.97 -19.44
N ARG A 153 -10.31 10.83 -18.80
CA ARG A 153 -11.33 9.88 -19.25
C ARG A 153 -12.66 10.08 -18.54
N THR A 154 -12.62 10.32 -17.22
CA THR A 154 -13.83 10.39 -16.39
C THR A 154 -14.24 11.80 -16.01
N GLY A 155 -13.46 12.82 -16.41
CA GLY A 155 -13.74 14.20 -16.05
C GLY A 155 -13.41 14.52 -14.60
N THR A 156 -14.18 15.42 -13.99
CA THR A 156 -13.92 15.90 -12.63
C THR A 156 -14.87 15.28 -11.63
N THR A 157 -14.31 14.60 -10.62
CA THR A 157 -15.01 14.15 -9.43
C THR A 157 -14.75 15.12 -8.27
N ARG A 158 -15.79 15.61 -7.63
CA ARG A 158 -15.72 16.48 -6.43
C ARG A 158 -16.00 15.66 -5.19
N PHE A 159 -15.36 16.07 -4.10
CA PHE A 159 -15.49 15.42 -2.78
C PHE A 159 -15.87 16.45 -1.73
N GLU A 160 -16.79 16.07 -0.84
CA GLU A 160 -17.17 16.87 0.33
C GLU A 160 -17.00 16.03 1.60
N TYR A 161 -16.76 16.72 2.69
CA TYR A 161 -16.45 16.11 3.97
C TYR A 161 -17.22 16.79 5.10
N ASP A 162 -17.53 16.01 6.13
CA ASP A 162 -18.02 16.56 7.39
C ASP A 162 -16.87 17.13 8.26
N LYS A 163 -17.23 17.64 9.43
CA LYS A 163 -16.25 18.25 10.37
C LYS A 163 -15.23 17.25 10.93
N LEU A 164 -15.49 15.93 10.81
CA LEU A 164 -14.61 14.86 11.25
C LEU A 164 -13.71 14.34 10.11
N GLY A 165 -13.87 14.86 8.89
CA GLY A 165 -13.12 14.43 7.71
C GLY A 165 -13.68 13.16 7.05
N ARG A 166 -14.94 12.78 7.36
CA ARG A 166 -15.62 11.67 6.68
C ARG A 166 -16.19 12.15 5.36
N ILE A 167 -16.06 11.35 4.30
CA ILE A 167 -16.60 11.64 2.97
C ILE A 167 -18.12 11.71 3.04
N THR A 168 -18.72 12.84 2.75
CA THR A 168 -20.17 13.02 2.65
C THR A 168 -20.64 13.03 1.20
N GLN A 169 -19.74 13.33 0.26
CA GLN A 169 -20.04 13.26 -1.17
C GLN A 169 -18.80 12.85 -1.96
N ALA A 170 -19.00 11.97 -2.97
CA ALA A 170 -17.99 11.62 -3.96
C ALA A 170 -18.66 11.63 -5.36
N GLY A 171 -18.48 12.71 -6.11
CA GLY A 171 -19.20 12.93 -7.37
C GLY A 171 -20.71 13.01 -7.13
N ASN A 172 -21.46 12.04 -7.62
CA ASN A 172 -22.92 11.94 -7.43
C ASN A 172 -23.34 11.04 -6.25
N GLU A 173 -22.38 10.40 -5.59
CA GLU A 173 -22.63 9.52 -4.45
C GLU A 173 -22.69 10.34 -3.16
N LEU A 174 -23.72 10.10 -2.33
CA LEU A 174 -23.92 10.78 -1.05
C LEU A 174 -23.82 9.79 0.08
N PHE A 175 -23.17 10.18 1.18
CA PHE A 175 -22.96 9.35 2.36
C PHE A 175 -23.38 10.08 3.63
N ALA A 176 -24.05 9.38 4.52
CA ALA A 176 -24.36 9.84 5.86
C ALA A 176 -23.81 8.83 6.88
N PHE A 177 -23.52 9.29 8.09
CA PHE A 177 -22.86 8.47 9.09
C PHE A 177 -23.57 8.55 10.44
N ASP A 178 -23.61 7.44 11.15
CA ASP A 178 -23.99 7.42 12.56
C ASP A 178 -22.84 7.91 13.47
N PRO A 179 -23.09 8.08 14.78
CA PRO A 179 -22.04 8.47 15.73
C PRO A 179 -20.89 7.45 15.86
N ALA A 180 -21.11 6.19 15.51
CA ALA A 180 -20.11 5.13 15.52
C ALA A 180 -19.34 5.03 14.19
N HIS A 181 -19.50 6.01 13.29
CA HIS A 181 -18.86 6.09 11.97
C HIS A 181 -19.31 5.03 10.95
N ASN A 182 -20.43 4.36 11.16
CA ASN A 182 -21.02 3.51 10.13
C ASN A 182 -21.62 4.38 9.02
N ILE A 183 -21.45 3.96 7.77
CA ILE A 183 -22.24 4.52 6.65
C ILE A 183 -23.67 4.04 6.82
N LEU A 184 -24.61 4.98 6.88
CA LEU A 184 -26.02 4.67 7.07
C LEU A 184 -26.63 4.08 5.80
N SER A 185 -27.53 3.13 5.98
CA SER A 185 -28.40 2.61 4.92
C SER A 185 -29.49 3.62 4.52
N ASP A 186 -30.33 3.22 3.57
CA ASP A 186 -31.37 4.07 2.98
C ASP A 186 -32.40 4.60 4.01
N ASP A 187 -32.57 3.90 5.13
CA ASP A 187 -33.47 4.28 6.23
C ASP A 187 -32.86 5.29 7.21
N LEU A 188 -31.59 5.65 7.05
CA LEU A 188 -30.83 6.60 7.87
C LEU A 188 -30.81 6.29 9.37
N ASN A 189 -31.11 5.06 9.78
CA ASN A 189 -31.05 4.63 11.16
C ASN A 189 -29.63 4.27 11.60
N ALA A 190 -29.32 4.51 12.87
CA ALA A 190 -28.09 4.03 13.48
C ALA A 190 -28.00 2.49 13.41
N ILE A 191 -26.82 1.96 13.20
CA ILE A 191 -26.59 0.53 13.02
C ILE A 191 -26.30 -0.13 14.38
N PRO A 192 -27.23 -0.94 14.93
CA PRO A 192 -27.02 -1.60 16.21
C PRO A 192 -25.79 -2.51 16.17
N ASP A 193 -24.98 -2.47 17.24
CA ASP A 193 -23.77 -3.28 17.41
C ASP A 193 -22.78 -3.17 16.23
N ASN A 194 -22.88 -2.09 15.45
CA ASN A 194 -22.13 -1.89 14.20
C ASN A 194 -22.34 -3.00 13.14
N ARG A 195 -23.41 -3.80 13.25
CA ARG A 195 -23.75 -4.88 12.31
C ARG A 195 -24.75 -4.38 11.28
N LEU A 196 -24.26 -4.06 10.09
CA LEU A 196 -25.07 -3.57 8.99
C LEU A 196 -26.09 -4.63 8.56
N LYS A 197 -27.38 -4.26 8.54
CA LYS A 197 -28.44 -5.19 8.11
C LYS A 197 -28.82 -5.05 6.65
N THR A 198 -28.87 -3.84 6.15
CA THR A 198 -29.22 -3.57 4.74
C THR A 198 -28.41 -2.40 4.21
N TYR A 199 -28.00 -2.46 2.94
CA TYR A 199 -27.37 -1.35 2.24
C TYR A 199 -27.53 -1.51 0.73
N ASN A 200 -28.06 -0.48 0.06
CA ASN A 200 -28.32 -0.47 -1.39
C ASN A 200 -29.03 -1.75 -1.89
N GLY A 201 -30.05 -2.20 -1.16
CA GLY A 201 -30.81 -3.39 -1.51
C GLY A 201 -30.13 -4.72 -1.19
N THR A 202 -28.93 -4.73 -0.65
CA THR A 202 -28.24 -5.95 -0.16
C THR A 202 -28.55 -6.15 1.33
N THR A 203 -28.87 -7.38 1.74
CA THR A 203 -29.14 -7.77 3.14
C THR A 203 -27.97 -8.58 3.69
N TYR A 204 -27.59 -8.33 4.95
CA TYR A 204 -26.42 -8.91 5.62
C TYR A 204 -26.82 -9.59 6.93
N TYR A 205 -26.30 -10.81 7.16
CA TYR A 205 -26.55 -11.59 8.36
C TYR A 205 -25.24 -12.02 9.01
N TYR A 206 -25.15 -11.89 10.32
CA TYR A 206 -23.93 -12.12 11.09
C TYR A 206 -24.12 -13.24 12.11
N ASP A 207 -23.05 -13.97 12.40
CA ASP A 207 -23.01 -14.91 13.52
C ASP A 207 -22.87 -14.16 14.87
N ASN A 208 -22.80 -14.94 15.97
CA ASN A 208 -22.66 -14.38 17.31
C ASN A 208 -21.27 -13.72 17.53
N PHE A 209 -20.24 -14.12 16.76
CA PHE A 209 -18.91 -13.55 16.81
C PHE A 209 -18.76 -12.29 15.94
N GLY A 210 -19.79 -11.97 15.15
CA GLY A 210 -19.81 -10.79 14.30
C GLY A 210 -19.23 -10.99 12.90
N ASN A 211 -19.03 -12.23 12.47
CA ASN A 211 -18.64 -12.53 11.10
C ASN A 211 -19.87 -12.53 10.20
N LEU A 212 -19.74 -11.96 9.00
CA LEU A 212 -20.77 -12.03 7.96
C LEU A 212 -20.88 -13.48 7.46
N ILE A 213 -22.00 -14.15 7.74
CA ILE A 213 -22.21 -15.56 7.35
C ILE A 213 -23.13 -15.73 6.15
N HIS A 214 -23.95 -14.71 5.84
CA HIS A 214 -24.89 -14.78 4.73
C HIS A 214 -25.19 -13.39 4.19
N ARG A 215 -25.31 -13.28 2.87
CA ARG A 215 -25.61 -12.04 2.17
C ARG A 215 -26.56 -12.32 0.99
N GLU A 216 -27.62 -11.51 0.90
CA GLU A 216 -28.56 -11.49 -0.23
C GLU A 216 -28.31 -10.21 -1.02
N LEU A 217 -27.77 -10.32 -2.22
CA LEU A 217 -27.41 -9.17 -3.04
C LEU A 217 -28.65 -8.58 -3.72
N ALA A 218 -28.62 -7.27 -3.95
CA ALA A 218 -29.70 -6.52 -4.62
C ALA A 218 -30.11 -7.10 -5.98
N ASP A 219 -29.20 -7.81 -6.62
CA ASP A 219 -29.41 -8.43 -7.92
C ASP A 219 -30.00 -9.85 -7.83
N GLY A 220 -30.18 -10.39 -6.62
CA GLY A 220 -30.78 -11.70 -6.32
C GLY A 220 -29.77 -12.86 -6.20
N GLU A 221 -28.46 -12.59 -6.30
CA GLU A 221 -27.45 -13.58 -5.92
C GLU A 221 -27.42 -13.73 -4.40
N VAL A 222 -27.19 -14.95 -3.91
CA VAL A 222 -27.10 -15.26 -2.48
C VAL A 222 -25.74 -15.88 -2.19
N GLN A 223 -25.09 -15.46 -1.11
CA GLN A 223 -23.78 -15.94 -0.72
C GLN A 223 -23.74 -16.37 0.74
N ASN A 224 -23.16 -17.55 1.02
CA ASN A 224 -22.88 -18.05 2.35
C ASN A 224 -21.39 -18.08 2.61
N TYR A 225 -20.96 -17.73 3.82
CA TYR A 225 -19.57 -17.65 4.23
C TYR A 225 -19.30 -18.52 5.45
N PHE A 226 -18.17 -19.23 5.42
CA PHE A 226 -17.78 -20.16 6.48
C PHE A 226 -16.37 -19.78 6.96
N TYR A 227 -16.24 -19.66 8.28
CA TYR A 227 -15.02 -19.26 8.93
C TYR A 227 -14.43 -20.40 9.76
N ASP A 228 -13.11 -20.38 9.94
CA ASP A 228 -12.43 -21.26 10.87
C ASP A 228 -12.42 -20.67 12.29
N LEU A 229 -11.71 -21.34 13.22
CA LEU A 229 -11.60 -20.90 14.63
C LEU A 229 -10.76 -19.61 14.80
N HIS A 230 -10.13 -19.10 13.76
CA HIS A 230 -9.37 -17.86 13.74
C HIS A 230 -10.12 -16.72 13.01
N ASP A 231 -11.43 -16.90 12.77
CA ASP A 231 -12.27 -15.97 12.00
C ASP A 231 -11.75 -15.71 10.56
N GLN A 232 -11.02 -16.69 9.97
CA GLN A 232 -10.57 -16.65 8.59
C GLN A 232 -11.64 -17.27 7.68
N LEU A 233 -11.98 -16.60 6.60
CA LEU A 233 -12.94 -17.10 5.61
C LEU A 233 -12.33 -18.29 4.85
N VAL A 234 -12.78 -19.51 5.13
CA VAL A 234 -12.24 -20.74 4.51
C VAL A 234 -13.08 -21.26 3.35
N LYS A 235 -14.37 -20.89 3.30
CA LYS A 235 -15.26 -21.32 2.21
C LYS A 235 -16.34 -20.26 1.95
N ALA A 236 -16.68 -20.08 0.66
CA ALA A 236 -17.84 -19.30 0.22
C ALA A 236 -18.70 -20.15 -0.73
N GLU A 237 -20.02 -20.13 -0.53
CA GLU A 237 -21.01 -20.73 -1.44
C GLU A 237 -21.81 -19.61 -2.09
N ILE A 238 -21.88 -19.63 -3.41
CA ILE A 238 -22.49 -18.59 -4.22
C ILE A 238 -23.62 -19.20 -5.04
N PHE A 239 -24.84 -18.79 -4.77
CA PHE A 239 -26.06 -19.21 -5.46
C PHE A 239 -26.44 -18.11 -6.45
N LYS A 240 -26.26 -18.40 -7.73
CA LYS A 240 -26.50 -17.47 -8.82
C LYS A 240 -27.96 -17.43 -9.23
N LYS A 241 -28.38 -16.38 -9.93
CA LYS A 241 -29.76 -16.18 -10.42
C LYS A 241 -30.24 -17.27 -11.35
N ASP A 242 -29.33 -17.89 -12.11
CA ASP A 242 -29.65 -18.99 -13.02
C ASP A 242 -29.85 -20.34 -12.31
N GLY A 243 -29.76 -20.34 -10.98
CA GLY A 243 -29.89 -21.52 -10.13
C GLY A 243 -28.60 -22.34 -9.99
N SER A 244 -27.51 -21.92 -10.63
CA SER A 244 -26.21 -22.55 -10.46
C SER A 244 -25.60 -22.20 -9.10
N LYS A 245 -24.78 -23.13 -8.58
CA LYS A 245 -24.02 -22.93 -7.35
C LYS A 245 -22.53 -23.05 -7.64
N GLU A 246 -21.76 -22.16 -7.07
CA GLU A 246 -20.30 -22.26 -7.01
C GLU A 246 -19.86 -22.33 -5.56
N THR A 247 -18.88 -23.17 -5.27
CA THR A 247 -18.27 -23.28 -3.95
C THR A 247 -16.78 -22.98 -4.08
N TRP A 248 -16.31 -22.00 -3.33
CA TRP A 248 -14.92 -21.58 -3.31
C TRP A 248 -14.27 -21.91 -1.97
N SER A 249 -13.00 -22.32 -2.01
CA SER A 249 -12.19 -22.62 -0.84
C SER A 249 -10.98 -21.71 -0.77
N TYR A 250 -10.60 -21.32 0.46
CA TYR A 250 -9.46 -20.46 0.75
C TYR A 250 -8.58 -21.13 1.80
N THR A 251 -7.25 -21.02 1.63
CA THR A 251 -6.26 -21.60 2.54
C THR A 251 -5.29 -20.54 3.01
N TYR A 252 -4.83 -20.65 4.26
CA TYR A 252 -4.00 -19.66 4.92
C TYR A 252 -2.74 -20.30 5.50
N ASP A 253 -1.68 -19.51 5.66
CA ASP A 253 -0.48 -19.91 6.40
C ASP A 253 -0.64 -19.58 7.90
N ALA A 254 0.37 -19.99 8.68
CA ALA A 254 0.40 -19.76 10.13
C ALA A 254 0.47 -18.27 10.54
N LEU A 255 0.72 -17.36 9.59
CA LEU A 255 0.71 -15.91 9.81
C LEU A 255 -0.62 -15.27 9.40
N GLY A 256 -1.62 -16.07 9.01
CA GLY A 256 -2.92 -15.60 8.58
C GLY A 256 -2.98 -15.05 7.14
N ARG A 257 -1.92 -15.24 6.34
CA ARG A 257 -1.90 -14.81 4.95
C ARG A 257 -2.52 -15.88 4.06
N ARG A 258 -3.39 -15.50 3.15
CA ARG A 258 -4.00 -16.42 2.20
C ARG A 258 -2.95 -16.95 1.21
N ILE A 259 -2.73 -18.25 1.21
CA ILE A 259 -1.76 -18.93 0.33
C ILE A 259 -2.40 -19.64 -0.85
N GLY A 260 -3.72 -19.80 -0.85
CA GLY A 260 -4.43 -20.42 -1.95
C GLY A 260 -5.90 -20.10 -2.00
N LYS A 261 -6.48 -20.16 -3.19
CA LYS A 261 -7.92 -20.20 -3.45
C LYS A 261 -8.24 -21.05 -4.67
N GLY A 262 -9.43 -21.61 -4.71
CA GLY A 262 -9.92 -22.34 -5.86
C GLY A 262 -11.39 -22.71 -5.74
N ARG A 263 -12.03 -22.98 -6.88
CA ARG A 263 -13.40 -23.47 -6.95
C ARG A 263 -13.41 -24.97 -6.78
N LEU A 264 -14.29 -25.50 -5.95
CA LEU A 264 -14.50 -26.93 -5.76
C LEU A 264 -15.28 -27.51 -6.96
N LYS A 265 -14.75 -28.57 -7.59
CA LYS A 265 -15.45 -29.29 -8.69
C LYS A 265 -16.64 -30.07 -8.19
N ASN A 266 -16.45 -30.77 -7.05
CA ASN A 266 -17.49 -31.55 -6.39
C ASN A 266 -17.56 -31.10 -4.94
N GLU A 267 -18.76 -30.88 -4.43
CA GLU A 267 -19.00 -30.33 -3.08
C GLU A 267 -18.43 -31.18 -1.94
N GLU A 268 -18.12 -32.45 -2.21
CA GLU A 268 -17.71 -33.44 -1.19
C GLU A 268 -16.21 -33.71 -1.10
N VAL A 269 -15.39 -33.27 -2.08
CA VAL A 269 -13.95 -33.56 -2.09
C VAL A 269 -13.15 -32.28 -2.06
N SER A 270 -12.58 -31.97 -0.89
CA SER A 270 -11.81 -30.75 -0.63
C SER A 270 -10.52 -30.58 -1.47
N ASN A 271 -10.13 -31.59 -2.23
CA ASN A 271 -8.83 -31.63 -2.93
C ASN A 271 -8.93 -31.48 -4.45
N ASP A 272 -10.12 -31.42 -5.06
CA ASP A 272 -10.27 -31.25 -6.51
C ASP A 272 -10.71 -29.81 -6.82
N LEU A 273 -9.72 -28.90 -6.90
CA LEU A 273 -9.92 -27.48 -7.15
C LEU A 273 -9.78 -27.15 -8.65
N GLU A 274 -10.77 -26.46 -9.20
CA GLU A 274 -10.64 -25.74 -10.48
C GLU A 274 -10.14 -24.31 -10.23
N ASN A 275 -9.45 -23.76 -11.23
CA ASN A 275 -8.96 -22.38 -11.16
C ASN A 275 -8.13 -22.11 -9.90
N HIS A 276 -7.32 -23.11 -9.49
CA HIS A 276 -6.51 -23.00 -8.30
C HIS A 276 -5.46 -21.90 -8.47
N THR A 277 -5.49 -20.91 -7.60
CA THR A 277 -4.50 -19.83 -7.50
C THR A 277 -3.71 -19.99 -6.21
N ARG A 278 -2.38 -20.04 -6.30
CA ARG A 278 -1.48 -19.98 -5.15
C ARG A 278 -0.90 -18.58 -5.02
N PHE A 279 -0.67 -18.14 -3.79
CA PHE A 279 -0.14 -16.82 -3.46
C PHE A 279 1.21 -16.95 -2.76
N VAL A 280 2.18 -16.16 -3.21
CA VAL A 280 3.50 -16.02 -2.56
C VAL A 280 3.62 -14.61 -2.01
N TRP A 281 4.10 -14.49 -0.77
CA TRP A 281 4.14 -13.24 -0.02
C TRP A 281 5.56 -12.80 0.30
N ASP A 282 5.82 -11.50 0.20
CA ASP A 282 6.96 -10.80 0.78
C ASP A 282 6.47 -10.04 2.03
N GLY A 283 6.58 -10.64 3.21
CA GLY A 283 5.93 -10.10 4.40
C GLY A 283 4.42 -10.03 4.23
N SER A 284 3.87 -8.82 4.19
CA SER A 284 2.45 -8.54 3.92
C SER A 284 2.16 -8.11 2.48
N HIS A 285 3.16 -8.06 1.59
CA HIS A 285 2.99 -7.71 0.18
C HIS A 285 2.74 -8.97 -0.65
N LEU A 286 1.72 -8.96 -1.49
CA LEU A 286 1.50 -10.01 -2.48
C LEU A 286 2.62 -9.95 -3.53
N LEU A 287 3.51 -10.94 -3.51
CA LEU A 287 4.67 -10.97 -4.40
C LEU A 287 4.36 -11.69 -5.71
N GLN A 288 3.68 -12.85 -5.63
CA GLN A 288 3.33 -13.63 -6.82
C GLN A 288 1.95 -14.29 -6.70
N GLU A 289 1.28 -14.41 -7.83
CA GLU A 289 0.16 -15.31 -8.05
C GLU A 289 0.55 -16.38 -9.04
N ILE A 290 0.25 -17.63 -8.73
CA ILE A 290 0.55 -18.79 -9.57
C ILE A 290 -0.76 -19.45 -9.96
N HIS A 291 -1.10 -19.30 -11.23
CA HIS A 291 -2.29 -19.87 -11.87
C HIS A 291 -1.90 -21.12 -12.70
N PRO A 292 -2.85 -21.96 -13.08
CA PRO A 292 -2.56 -23.10 -13.98
C PRO A 292 -1.96 -22.70 -15.33
N ASP A 293 -2.31 -21.51 -15.83
CA ASP A 293 -1.92 -20.96 -17.13
C ASP A 293 -0.75 -19.96 -17.07
N GLY A 294 -0.14 -19.76 -15.90
CA GLY A 294 0.99 -18.86 -15.76
C GLY A 294 1.17 -18.27 -14.38
N ARG A 295 2.15 -17.41 -14.28
CA ARG A 295 2.52 -16.71 -13.05
C ARG A 295 2.49 -15.21 -13.27
N TYR A 296 2.01 -14.48 -12.27
CA TYR A 296 2.11 -13.03 -12.17
C TYR A 296 3.05 -12.66 -11.02
N THR A 297 4.07 -11.86 -11.30
CA THR A 297 4.97 -11.28 -10.29
C THR A 297 4.69 -9.79 -10.17
N TYR A 298 4.51 -9.30 -8.95
CA TYR A 298 4.21 -7.90 -8.67
C TYR A 298 5.44 -7.17 -8.16
N ILE A 299 5.69 -6.00 -8.74
CA ILE A 299 6.78 -5.10 -8.37
C ILE A 299 6.13 -3.81 -7.87
N TYR A 300 6.54 -3.38 -6.69
CA TYR A 300 6.03 -2.17 -6.04
C TYR A 300 6.99 -1.00 -6.21
N THR A 301 6.52 0.22 -5.95
CA THR A 301 7.30 1.46 -6.13
C THR A 301 8.48 1.59 -5.17
N ALA A 302 8.49 0.83 -4.08
CA ALA A 302 9.61 0.63 -3.14
C ALA A 302 9.38 -0.67 -2.37
N PRO A 303 10.41 -1.27 -1.73
CA PRO A 303 10.27 -2.53 -0.98
C PRO A 303 9.25 -2.50 0.16
N ASP A 304 8.97 -1.34 0.71
CA ASP A 304 8.02 -1.09 1.81
C ASP A 304 6.73 -0.39 1.35
N SER A 305 6.52 -0.27 0.03
CA SER A 305 5.35 0.38 -0.57
C SER A 305 4.29 -0.65 -0.94
N TYR A 306 3.03 -0.29 -0.75
CA TYR A 306 1.87 -1.05 -1.26
C TYR A 306 1.32 -0.47 -2.58
N GLU A 307 2.00 0.51 -3.18
CA GLU A 307 1.65 1.02 -4.51
C GLU A 307 2.26 0.11 -5.58
N PRO A 308 1.46 -0.64 -6.36
CA PRO A 308 1.97 -1.49 -7.41
C PRO A 308 2.52 -0.64 -8.57
N LEU A 309 3.70 -1.01 -9.06
CA LEU A 309 4.40 -0.36 -10.16
C LEU A 309 4.26 -1.16 -11.46
N ALA A 310 4.52 -2.45 -11.38
CA ALA A 310 4.50 -3.33 -12.54
C ALA A 310 4.03 -4.73 -12.19
N GLN A 311 3.50 -5.41 -13.19
CA GLN A 311 3.13 -6.81 -13.18
C GLN A 311 3.91 -7.52 -14.29
N VAL A 312 4.61 -8.58 -13.95
CA VAL A 312 5.30 -9.45 -14.90
C VAL A 312 4.53 -10.75 -15.01
N ARG A 313 3.99 -11.01 -16.19
CA ARG A 313 3.31 -12.28 -16.50
C ARG A 313 4.28 -13.21 -17.20
N ASP A 314 4.41 -14.42 -16.67
CA ASP A 314 5.18 -15.51 -17.26
C ASP A 314 4.24 -16.67 -17.57
N TRP A 315 4.32 -17.24 -18.78
CA TRP A 315 3.54 -18.39 -19.17
C TRP A 315 4.27 -19.23 -20.20
N ALA A 316 3.86 -20.49 -20.35
CA ALA A 316 4.30 -21.34 -21.44
C ALA A 316 3.23 -21.39 -22.54
N THR A 317 3.64 -21.33 -23.80
CA THR A 317 2.76 -21.58 -24.95
C THR A 317 2.46 -23.07 -25.08
N GLU A 318 1.49 -23.43 -25.90
CA GLU A 318 1.16 -24.83 -26.20
C GLU A 318 2.37 -25.61 -26.76
N ASP A 319 3.26 -24.94 -27.47
CA ASP A 319 4.52 -25.49 -28.00
C ASP A 319 5.64 -25.58 -26.95
N GLY A 320 5.37 -25.18 -25.69
CA GLY A 320 6.32 -25.22 -24.57
C GLY A 320 7.31 -24.05 -24.55
N GLU A 321 7.15 -23.01 -25.38
CA GLU A 321 7.99 -21.82 -25.33
C GLU A 321 7.62 -20.95 -24.12
N SER A 322 8.62 -20.53 -23.36
CA SER A 322 8.45 -19.56 -22.28
C SER A 322 8.22 -18.16 -22.84
N ARG A 323 7.19 -17.49 -22.36
CA ARG A 323 6.85 -16.12 -22.72
C ARG A 323 6.79 -15.25 -21.47
N GLN A 324 7.17 -13.98 -21.62
CA GLN A 324 7.10 -12.97 -20.57
C GLN A 324 6.51 -11.68 -21.12
N GLN A 325 5.69 -11.01 -20.29
CA GLN A 325 5.11 -9.71 -20.62
C GLN A 325 5.09 -8.82 -19.38
N ILE A 326 5.49 -7.57 -19.53
CA ILE A 326 5.49 -6.57 -18.47
C ILE A 326 4.38 -5.57 -18.72
N HIS A 327 3.54 -5.39 -17.70
CA HIS A 327 2.49 -4.38 -17.66
C HIS A 327 2.77 -3.39 -16.53
N TYR A 328 2.51 -2.12 -16.75
CA TYR A 328 2.77 -1.05 -15.79
C TYR A 328 1.47 -0.50 -15.23
N PHE A 329 1.41 -0.36 -13.92
CA PHE A 329 0.30 0.30 -13.23
C PHE A 329 0.54 1.79 -13.14
N HIS A 330 -0.51 2.56 -13.39
CA HIS A 330 -0.55 4.00 -13.15
C HIS A 330 -1.56 4.28 -12.04
N CYS A 331 -1.03 4.53 -10.86
CA CYS A 331 -1.83 4.73 -9.66
C CYS A 331 -2.22 6.19 -9.47
N ASP A 332 -3.30 6.44 -8.71
CA ASP A 332 -3.73 7.77 -8.30
C ASP A 332 -2.91 8.26 -7.07
N GLN A 333 -3.35 9.38 -6.47
CA GLN A 333 -2.66 10.04 -5.36
C GLN A 333 -2.57 9.20 -4.07
N ILE A 334 -3.38 8.14 -3.96
CA ILE A 334 -3.37 7.23 -2.81
C ILE A 334 -2.79 5.85 -3.14
N GLY A 335 -2.28 5.67 -4.36
CA GLY A 335 -1.66 4.41 -4.79
C GLY A 335 -2.65 3.36 -5.31
N ILE A 336 -3.85 3.77 -5.73
CA ILE A 336 -4.84 2.87 -6.33
C ILE A 336 -4.62 2.82 -7.84
N PRO A 337 -4.47 1.63 -8.47
CA PRO A 337 -4.35 1.50 -9.92
C PRO A 337 -5.58 2.05 -10.65
N ARG A 338 -5.34 2.96 -11.57
CA ARG A 338 -6.36 3.57 -12.43
C ARG A 338 -6.21 3.14 -13.89
N GLU A 339 -4.99 2.97 -14.36
CA GLU A 339 -4.67 2.43 -15.68
C GLU A 339 -3.60 1.35 -15.59
N MET A 340 -3.58 0.51 -16.62
CA MET A 340 -2.49 -0.42 -16.93
C MET A 340 -2.09 -0.23 -18.38
N THR A 341 -0.77 -0.19 -18.63
CA THR A 341 -0.20 -0.09 -19.98
C THR A 341 0.81 -1.19 -20.22
N ASP A 342 1.06 -1.51 -21.49
CA ASP A 342 2.20 -2.33 -21.89
C ASP A 342 3.50 -1.51 -21.90
N LYS A 343 4.62 -2.17 -22.24
CA LYS A 343 5.95 -1.52 -22.36
C LYS A 343 6.01 -0.48 -23.49
N ASP A 344 5.12 -0.55 -24.47
CA ASP A 344 5.06 0.40 -25.58
C ASP A 344 4.18 1.62 -25.26
N GLY A 345 3.49 1.60 -24.11
CA GLY A 345 2.63 2.67 -23.63
C GLY A 345 1.17 2.56 -24.10
N ASN A 346 0.79 1.41 -24.69
CA ASN A 346 -0.60 1.17 -25.08
C ASN A 346 -1.43 0.88 -23.84
N LEU A 347 -2.63 1.46 -23.76
CA LEU A 347 -3.58 1.21 -22.69
C LEU A 347 -4.12 -0.24 -22.80
N LEU A 348 -4.01 -1.00 -21.71
CA LEU A 348 -4.53 -2.36 -21.59
C LEU A 348 -5.79 -2.43 -20.74
N TRP A 349 -5.85 -1.61 -19.70
CA TRP A 349 -6.93 -1.59 -18.73
C TRP A 349 -7.12 -0.19 -18.14
N PHE A 350 -8.36 0.14 -17.82
CA PHE A 350 -8.73 1.35 -17.10
C PHE A 350 -9.84 1.04 -16.10
N GLY A 351 -9.75 1.59 -14.89
CA GLY A 351 -10.75 1.43 -13.83
C GLY A 351 -11.21 2.75 -13.23
N ASN A 352 -12.53 2.87 -13.04
CA ASN A 352 -13.15 3.96 -12.30
C ASN A 352 -13.80 3.40 -11.03
N TYR A 353 -13.69 4.14 -9.92
CA TYR A 353 -14.10 3.67 -8.60
C TYR A 353 -15.19 4.55 -7.98
N THR A 354 -16.00 3.94 -7.10
CA THR A 354 -16.92 4.63 -6.21
C THR A 354 -16.15 5.37 -5.11
N GLY A 355 -16.86 6.17 -4.31
CA GLY A 355 -16.30 6.90 -3.19
C GLY A 355 -15.70 6.02 -2.09
N TRP A 356 -16.03 4.71 -2.06
CA TRP A 356 -15.52 3.73 -1.11
C TRP A 356 -14.75 2.57 -1.76
N GLY A 357 -14.29 2.75 -3.00
CA GLY A 357 -13.30 1.88 -3.62
C GLY A 357 -13.86 0.67 -4.37
N ARG A 358 -15.20 0.58 -4.58
CA ARG A 358 -15.75 -0.39 -5.52
C ARG A 358 -15.38 -0.01 -6.94
N LEU A 359 -14.95 -0.96 -7.75
CA LEU A 359 -14.73 -0.79 -9.17
C LEU A 359 -16.08 -0.59 -9.87
N LYS A 360 -16.38 0.66 -10.28
CA LYS A 360 -17.64 1.08 -10.89
C LYS A 360 -17.68 0.77 -12.38
N GLU A 361 -16.57 1.05 -13.05
CA GLU A 361 -16.39 0.81 -14.48
C GLU A 361 -15.04 0.15 -14.69
N GLU A 362 -15.04 -0.92 -15.45
CA GLU A 362 -13.83 -1.64 -15.87
C GLU A 362 -13.80 -1.71 -17.39
N THR A 363 -12.76 -1.12 -17.99
CA THR A 363 -12.51 -1.25 -19.42
C THR A 363 -11.28 -2.10 -19.63
N LYS A 364 -11.46 -3.33 -20.11
CA LYS A 364 -10.38 -4.19 -20.61
C LYS A 364 -10.25 -3.93 -22.10
N VAL A 365 -9.08 -3.43 -22.50
CA VAL A 365 -8.76 -3.21 -23.91
C VAL A 365 -8.25 -4.52 -24.54
N THR A 366 -7.66 -5.39 -23.73
CA THR A 366 -7.18 -6.72 -24.13
C THR A 366 -7.60 -7.76 -23.09
N ASP A 367 -7.83 -9.01 -23.53
CA ASP A 367 -8.16 -10.13 -22.63
C ASP A 367 -7.01 -10.49 -21.68
N SER A 368 -5.77 -10.11 -22.04
CA SER A 368 -4.58 -10.33 -21.21
C SER A 368 -4.47 -9.35 -20.02
N ALA A 369 -5.33 -8.32 -19.96
CA ALA A 369 -5.32 -7.34 -18.88
C ALA A 369 -5.92 -7.94 -17.60
N TYR A 370 -5.07 -8.43 -16.72
CA TYR A 370 -5.44 -8.93 -15.39
C TYR A 370 -5.05 -7.92 -14.31
N GLN A 371 -6.02 -7.40 -13.57
CA GLN A 371 -5.81 -6.40 -12.54
C GLN A 371 -6.63 -6.75 -11.28
N PRO A 372 -6.00 -7.32 -10.23
CA PRO A 372 -6.68 -7.72 -9.01
C PRO A 372 -6.70 -6.66 -7.91
N PHE A 373 -5.81 -5.64 -7.95
CA PHE A 373 -5.67 -4.67 -6.88
C PHE A 373 -6.84 -3.69 -6.79
N ARG A 374 -7.17 -3.26 -5.58
CA ARG A 374 -8.20 -2.27 -5.26
C ARG A 374 -7.62 -1.15 -4.40
N LEU A 375 -8.15 -0.88 -3.22
CA LEU A 375 -7.47 0.00 -2.27
C LEU A 375 -6.09 -0.59 -1.91
N GLN A 376 -5.21 0.19 -1.29
CA GLN A 376 -3.85 -0.30 -1.02
C GLN A 376 -3.87 -1.65 -0.27
N ASN A 377 -3.12 -2.60 -0.80
CA ASN A 377 -3.03 -4.01 -0.36
C ASN A 377 -4.34 -4.80 -0.41
N GLN A 378 -5.37 -4.32 -1.10
CA GLN A 378 -6.60 -5.08 -1.34
C GLN A 378 -6.55 -5.85 -2.63
N TYR A 379 -6.95 -7.11 -2.57
CA TYR A 379 -7.10 -8.04 -3.69
C TYR A 379 -8.58 -8.34 -3.92
N ALA A 380 -9.06 -8.12 -5.15
CA ALA A 380 -10.46 -8.36 -5.50
C ALA A 380 -10.75 -9.84 -5.68
N ASP A 381 -11.63 -10.39 -4.86
CA ASP A 381 -12.22 -11.71 -5.07
C ASP A 381 -13.44 -11.56 -5.96
N ARG A 382 -13.23 -11.81 -7.27
CA ARG A 382 -14.27 -11.60 -8.30
C ARG A 382 -15.47 -12.52 -8.11
N GLU A 383 -15.26 -13.66 -7.47
CA GLU A 383 -16.28 -14.65 -7.16
C GLU A 383 -17.28 -14.14 -6.13
N THR A 384 -16.83 -13.46 -5.09
CA THR A 384 -17.70 -12.92 -4.03
C THR A 384 -17.99 -11.43 -4.19
N GLY A 385 -17.13 -10.69 -4.91
CA GLY A 385 -17.16 -9.23 -4.95
C GLY A 385 -16.55 -8.56 -3.72
N LEU A 386 -16.11 -9.33 -2.71
CA LEU A 386 -15.37 -8.81 -1.55
C LEU A 386 -13.91 -8.54 -1.93
N HIS A 387 -13.25 -7.67 -1.17
CA HIS A 387 -11.82 -7.46 -1.31
C HIS A 387 -11.09 -8.10 -0.12
N TYR A 388 -10.19 -9.04 -0.42
CA TYR A 388 -9.28 -9.61 0.58
C TYR A 388 -8.25 -8.56 1.00
N ASN A 389 -8.17 -8.25 2.28
CA ASN A 389 -7.29 -7.24 2.86
C ASN A 389 -6.47 -7.84 4.02
N LEU A 390 -5.66 -8.85 3.73
CA LEU A 390 -4.81 -9.64 4.62
C LEU A 390 -5.57 -10.33 5.77
N PHE A 391 -5.87 -9.62 6.86
CA PHE A 391 -6.55 -10.19 8.03
C PHE A 391 -8.07 -10.07 7.99
N ARG A 392 -8.62 -9.26 7.09
CA ARG A 392 -10.07 -9.05 6.95
C ARG A 392 -10.52 -9.03 5.50
N TYR A 393 -11.83 -9.13 5.31
CA TYR A 393 -12.47 -8.93 4.01
C TYR A 393 -13.27 -7.63 4.03
N TYR A 394 -13.10 -6.84 2.97
CA TYR A 394 -13.73 -5.54 2.82
C TYR A 394 -14.91 -5.63 1.86
N GLU A 395 -16.05 -5.05 2.26
CA GLU A 395 -17.24 -4.86 1.42
C GLU A 395 -17.20 -3.48 0.78
N PRO A 396 -16.87 -3.38 -0.52
CA PRO A 396 -16.63 -2.08 -1.15
C PRO A 396 -17.90 -1.27 -1.39
N ASP A 397 -19.09 -1.89 -1.43
CA ASP A 397 -20.35 -1.18 -1.54
C ASP A 397 -20.70 -0.45 -0.24
N ALA A 398 -20.52 -1.11 0.87
CA ALA A 398 -20.84 -0.57 2.20
C ALA A 398 -19.66 0.14 2.89
N GLY A 399 -18.47 0.15 2.26
CA GLY A 399 -17.29 0.88 2.75
C GLY A 399 -16.75 0.38 4.09
N ARG A 400 -16.84 -0.92 4.37
CA ARG A 400 -16.53 -1.50 5.67
C ARG A 400 -16.00 -2.93 5.58
N PHE A 401 -15.39 -3.40 6.66
CA PHE A 401 -15.05 -4.82 6.79
C PHE A 401 -16.30 -5.67 7.11
N VAL A 402 -16.25 -6.96 6.78
CA VAL A 402 -17.35 -7.91 6.98
C VAL A 402 -17.20 -8.77 8.23
N ASN A 403 -16.04 -8.75 8.86
CA ASN A 403 -15.73 -9.39 10.13
C ASN A 403 -15.11 -8.39 11.11
N GLN A 404 -15.16 -8.71 12.40
CA GLN A 404 -14.65 -7.83 13.45
C GLN A 404 -13.13 -7.69 13.38
N ASP A 405 -12.62 -6.59 13.91
CA ASP A 405 -11.19 -6.33 13.98
C ASP A 405 -10.51 -7.31 14.94
N PRO A 406 -9.53 -8.12 14.50
CA PRO A 406 -8.85 -9.07 15.37
C PRO A 406 -8.03 -8.41 16.49
N ILE A 407 -7.67 -7.12 16.38
CA ILE A 407 -7.02 -6.36 17.46
C ILE A 407 -8.03 -5.63 18.38
N GLY A 408 -9.34 -5.81 18.14
CA GLY A 408 -10.40 -5.28 18.97
C GLY A 408 -10.35 -3.75 19.12
N LEU A 409 -10.41 -3.25 20.34
CA LEU A 409 -10.43 -1.81 20.64
C LEU A 409 -9.15 -1.06 20.24
N GLU A 410 -8.05 -1.74 19.98
CA GLU A 410 -6.82 -1.12 19.46
C GLU A 410 -7.02 -0.60 18.03
N GLY A 411 -7.90 -1.23 17.24
CA GLY A 411 -8.32 -0.77 15.92
C GLY A 411 -9.37 0.34 15.93
N GLY A 412 -9.99 0.60 17.09
CA GLY A 412 -11.03 1.62 17.27
C GLY A 412 -12.30 1.07 17.94
N VAL A 413 -13.29 1.93 18.13
CA VAL A 413 -14.56 1.56 18.76
C VAL A 413 -15.55 0.88 17.82
N ASN A 414 -15.37 1.05 16.51
CA ASN A 414 -16.15 0.37 15.48
C ASN A 414 -15.28 -0.70 14.81
N PHE A 415 -15.49 -1.95 15.20
CA PHE A 415 -14.70 -3.10 14.76
C PHE A 415 -14.82 -3.44 13.26
N TYR A 416 -15.71 -2.76 12.53
CA TYR A 416 -15.91 -2.95 11.10
C TYR A 416 -15.41 -1.76 10.27
N GLN A 417 -14.90 -0.72 10.91
CA GLN A 417 -14.47 0.49 10.21
C GLN A 417 -13.18 0.25 9.41
N PHE A 418 -13.14 0.76 8.17
CA PHE A 418 -11.92 0.86 7.37
C PHE A 418 -11.11 2.12 7.72
N GLY A 419 -11.77 3.26 7.78
CA GLY A 419 -11.18 4.57 8.05
C GLY A 419 -12.21 5.68 7.87
N PHE A 420 -11.81 6.94 8.06
CA PHE A 420 -12.75 8.06 7.91
C PHE A 420 -13.05 8.39 6.43
N ASN A 421 -12.09 8.18 5.55
CA ASN A 421 -12.27 8.30 4.11
C ASN A 421 -11.16 7.57 3.35
N VAL A 422 -11.48 6.98 2.21
CA VAL A 422 -10.53 6.22 1.39
C VAL A 422 -9.64 7.08 0.49
N THR A 423 -9.79 8.41 0.51
CA THR A 423 -8.94 9.33 -0.27
C THR A 423 -7.71 9.78 0.50
N LEU A 424 -7.68 9.52 1.81
CA LEU A 424 -6.59 9.90 2.71
C LEU A 424 -6.18 8.76 3.65
N TRP A 425 -7.06 7.81 3.96
CA TRP A 425 -6.82 6.73 4.90
C TRP A 425 -6.57 5.42 4.16
N VAL A 426 -5.59 4.66 4.64
CA VAL A 426 -5.25 3.32 4.16
C VAL A 426 -5.20 2.36 5.34
N ASP A 427 -5.67 1.14 5.11
CA ASP A 427 -5.51 0.02 6.02
C ASP A 427 -4.92 -1.16 5.25
N THR A 428 -3.61 -1.22 5.20
CA THR A 428 -2.87 -2.20 4.39
C THR A 428 -2.89 -3.62 4.95
N LEU A 429 -3.26 -3.76 6.23
CA LEU A 429 -3.29 -5.05 6.91
C LEU A 429 -4.72 -5.51 7.23
N GLY A 430 -5.71 -4.64 7.08
CA GLY A 430 -7.05 -4.92 7.58
C GLY A 430 -7.11 -4.94 9.12
N LEU A 431 -6.38 -4.03 9.79
CA LEU A 431 -6.32 -3.92 11.26
C LEU A 431 -6.61 -2.50 11.73
N THR A 432 -5.85 -1.53 11.24
CA THR A 432 -5.96 -0.13 11.67
C THR A 432 -5.83 0.79 10.48
N GLY A 433 -6.91 1.49 10.16
CA GLY A 433 -6.85 2.57 9.20
C GLY A 433 -5.93 3.68 9.71
N THR A 434 -4.92 4.03 8.92
CA THR A 434 -4.03 5.15 9.21
C THR A 434 -4.10 6.15 8.07
N PRO A 435 -4.01 7.47 8.37
CA PRO A 435 -3.77 8.43 7.30
C PRO A 435 -2.49 8.01 6.59
N ILE A 436 -2.48 8.11 5.26
CA ILE A 436 -1.36 7.65 4.42
C ILE A 436 -0.04 7.97 5.10
N PRO A 437 0.82 6.97 5.42
CA PRO A 437 2.16 7.24 5.88
C PRO A 437 2.96 7.75 4.68
N ASN A 438 2.71 8.98 4.33
CA ASN A 438 3.41 9.61 3.25
C ASN A 438 4.89 9.74 3.64
N LYS A 439 5.80 9.30 2.78
CA LYS A 439 7.04 10.05 2.57
C LYS A 439 6.74 11.56 2.52
N ILE A 440 5.58 11.93 2.01
CA ILE A 440 4.94 13.24 2.03
C ILE A 440 4.59 13.69 3.46
N LEU A 441 4.18 12.83 4.40
CA LEU A 441 3.92 13.22 5.80
C LEU A 441 5.21 13.49 6.60
N GLY A 442 6.33 12.83 6.28
CA GLY A 442 7.64 13.23 6.79
C GLY A 442 7.96 14.67 6.37
N ASP A 443 7.81 14.95 5.08
CA ASP A 443 7.99 16.28 4.49
C ASP A 443 6.89 17.27 4.93
N SER A 444 5.66 16.82 5.13
CA SER A 444 4.55 17.61 5.69
C SER A 444 4.83 17.98 7.15
N ARG A 445 5.30 17.05 7.98
CA ARG A 445 5.71 17.31 9.36
C ARG A 445 6.87 18.27 9.42
N GLU A 446 7.89 18.11 8.58
CA GLU A 446 8.98 19.08 8.46
C GLU A 446 8.49 20.45 7.97
N THR A 447 7.55 20.48 7.04
CA THR A 447 6.95 21.72 6.53
C THR A 447 6.07 22.40 7.59
N LYS A 448 5.25 21.63 8.34
CA LYS A 448 4.51 22.13 9.51
C LYS A 448 5.47 22.62 10.58
N ALA A 449 6.52 21.86 10.89
CA ALA A 449 7.56 22.27 11.83
C ALA A 449 8.25 23.55 11.38
N LEU A 450 8.62 23.66 10.11
CA LEU A 450 9.24 24.87 9.56
C LEU A 450 8.31 26.09 9.67
N ARG A 451 7.00 25.92 9.45
CA ARG A 451 6.03 27.01 9.63
C ARG A 451 5.95 27.45 11.09
N ILE A 452 5.81 26.51 12.02
CA ILE A 452 5.81 26.79 13.47
C ILE A 452 7.10 27.50 13.89
N LEU A 453 8.26 27.03 13.39
CA LEU A 453 9.55 27.63 13.71
C LEU A 453 9.69 29.02 13.09
N LYS A 454 9.17 29.26 11.87
CA LYS A 454 9.13 30.60 11.26
C LYS A 454 8.24 31.56 12.04
N ASP A 455 7.07 31.11 12.50
CA ASP A 455 6.18 31.93 13.34
C ASP A 455 6.84 32.23 14.69
N LYS A 456 7.58 31.29 15.27
CA LYS A 456 8.32 31.45 16.53
C LYS A 456 9.42 32.50 16.45
N ILE A 457 10.05 32.69 15.30
CA ILE A 457 11.13 33.68 15.10
C ILE A 457 10.63 34.97 14.45
N LYS A 458 9.34 35.09 14.16
CA LYS A 458 8.75 36.30 13.56
C LYS A 458 9.00 37.51 14.44
N GLY A 459 9.60 38.55 13.87
CA GLY A 459 9.97 39.78 14.61
C GLY A 459 11.30 39.71 15.36
N THR A 460 12.07 38.62 15.21
CA THR A 460 13.44 38.48 15.75
C THR A 460 14.49 38.51 14.63
N ASN A 461 15.76 38.64 15.00
CA ASN A 461 16.90 38.49 14.07
C ASN A 461 17.36 37.05 13.90
N ALA A 462 16.59 36.08 14.40
CA ALA A 462 16.94 34.65 14.31
C ALA A 462 16.83 34.12 12.89
N LYS A 463 17.68 33.15 12.55
CA LYS A 463 17.69 32.46 11.26
C LYS A 463 17.43 30.98 11.47
N ILE A 464 16.73 30.34 10.52
CA ILE A 464 16.51 28.89 10.52
C ILE A 464 17.45 28.24 9.51
N GLU A 465 18.25 27.31 9.98
CA GLU A 465 19.05 26.39 9.16
C GLU A 465 18.41 24.99 9.19
N ARG A 466 18.48 24.28 8.04
CA ARG A 466 17.93 22.93 7.90
C ARG A 466 19.06 21.95 7.65
N GLU A 467 18.89 20.72 8.17
CA GLU A 467 19.71 19.56 7.83
C GLU A 467 21.22 19.80 8.01
N ARG A 468 21.65 20.19 9.23
CA ARG A 468 23.06 20.47 9.52
C ARG A 468 23.75 19.34 10.27
N TYR A 469 24.93 18.93 9.79
CA TYR A 469 25.77 17.96 10.49
C TYR A 469 26.40 18.57 11.72
N LEU A 470 26.41 17.77 12.82
CA LEU A 470 27.17 18.11 14.02
C LEU A 470 28.66 18.01 13.72
N ARG A 471 29.41 19.04 14.09
CA ARG A 471 30.82 19.23 13.83
C ARG A 471 31.59 19.55 15.10
N ASP A 472 32.85 19.19 15.10
CA ASP A 472 33.80 19.67 16.08
C ASP A 472 34.07 21.17 15.88
N CYS A 473 33.94 21.96 16.93
CA CYS A 473 34.07 23.42 16.87
C CYS A 473 35.48 23.90 16.57
N LYS A 474 36.50 23.11 16.89
CA LYS A 474 37.91 23.48 16.67
C LYS A 474 38.36 23.16 15.26
N THR A 475 38.00 21.97 14.79
CA THR A 475 38.48 21.48 13.51
C THR A 475 37.50 21.69 12.34
N GLY A 476 36.24 22.00 12.64
CA GLY A 476 35.16 22.14 11.64
C GLY A 476 34.78 20.82 10.95
N LYS A 477 35.41 19.69 11.30
CA LYS A 477 35.11 18.38 10.71
C LYS A 477 33.84 17.78 11.34
N SER A 478 33.03 17.07 10.58
CA SER A 478 31.87 16.35 11.13
C SER A 478 32.34 15.20 12.01
N VAL A 479 31.72 15.08 13.21
CA VAL A 479 32.03 14.04 14.18
C VAL A 479 31.23 12.78 13.87
N ARG A 480 31.86 11.62 14.13
CA ARG A 480 31.26 10.31 13.90
C ARG A 480 31.08 9.55 15.22
N ASP A 481 30.03 8.71 15.29
CA ASP A 481 29.81 7.79 16.39
C ASP A 481 30.84 6.60 16.35
N LYS A 482 30.69 5.64 17.23
CA LYS A 482 31.54 4.45 17.27
C LYS A 482 31.41 3.54 16.05
N PHE A 483 30.34 3.68 15.28
CA PHE A 483 30.08 2.93 14.04
C PHE A 483 30.46 3.71 12.77
N GLY A 484 31.14 4.86 12.91
CA GLY A 484 31.56 5.70 11.78
C GLY A 484 30.47 6.58 11.19
N SER A 485 29.28 6.60 11.79
CA SER A 485 28.10 7.32 11.28
C SER A 485 28.07 8.75 11.82
N ARG A 486 27.55 9.70 10.99
CA ARG A 486 27.39 11.11 11.36
C ARG A 486 26.00 11.37 11.92
N ARG A 487 25.81 12.53 12.58
CA ARG A 487 24.50 13.02 13.01
C ARG A 487 24.17 14.30 12.29
N ARG A 488 23.01 14.33 11.66
CA ARG A 488 22.39 15.52 11.06
C ARG A 488 21.17 15.88 11.88
N VAL A 489 20.97 17.14 12.19
CA VAL A 489 19.80 17.67 12.90
C VAL A 489 18.84 18.30 11.90
N ASP A 490 17.54 18.17 12.10
CA ASP A 490 16.53 18.58 11.11
C ASP A 490 16.47 20.10 10.99
N PHE A 491 16.37 20.82 12.11
CA PHE A 491 16.33 22.28 12.15
C PHE A 491 17.23 22.86 13.22
N VAL A 492 17.78 24.04 12.94
CA VAL A 492 18.51 24.86 13.92
C VAL A 492 18.03 26.31 13.82
N ILE A 493 17.52 26.85 14.92
CA ILE A 493 17.26 28.29 15.04
C ILE A 493 18.53 28.93 15.59
N ILE A 494 19.12 29.82 14.82
CA ILE A 494 20.33 30.56 15.19
C ILE A 494 19.95 31.98 15.61
N GLU A 495 20.30 32.33 16.83
CA GLU A 495 20.10 33.67 17.40
C GLU A 495 21.30 34.01 18.29
N ASN A 496 21.81 35.24 18.20
CA ASN A 496 22.95 35.71 19.00
C ASN A 496 24.16 34.77 18.98
N ASN A 497 24.50 34.25 17.81
CA ASN A 497 25.61 33.31 17.56
C ASN A 497 25.52 31.95 18.30
N PHE A 498 24.32 31.56 18.72
CA PHE A 498 24.03 30.25 19.30
C PHE A 498 22.84 29.60 18.60
N GLY A 499 22.89 28.27 18.41
CA GLY A 499 21.85 27.52 17.71
C GLY A 499 21.05 26.62 18.64
N LYS A 500 19.71 26.65 18.53
CA LYS A 500 18.79 25.68 19.15
C LYS A 500 18.39 24.64 18.13
N CYS A 501 18.75 23.38 18.40
CA CYS A 501 18.44 22.24 17.53
C CYS A 501 17.04 21.68 17.78
N TYR A 502 16.38 21.27 16.71
CA TYR A 502 15.09 20.59 16.75
C TYR A 502 15.13 19.35 15.88
N GLU A 503 14.50 18.29 16.36
CA GLU A 503 14.28 17.01 15.70
C GLU A 503 12.78 16.82 15.53
N VAL A 504 12.31 16.73 14.28
CA VAL A 504 10.88 16.60 13.96
C VAL A 504 10.49 15.13 13.95
N THR A 505 9.32 14.82 14.50
CA THR A 505 8.84 13.44 14.56
C THR A 505 7.31 13.37 14.67
N GLY A 506 6.74 12.20 14.42
CA GLY A 506 5.34 11.91 14.69
C GLY A 506 5.06 11.82 16.20
N PRO A 507 3.76 11.80 16.59
CA PRO A 507 3.35 11.85 18.00
C PRO A 507 3.95 10.73 18.85
N GLU A 508 4.01 9.52 18.34
CA GLU A 508 4.40 8.31 19.08
C GLU A 508 5.77 7.71 18.69
N THR A 509 6.49 8.37 17.78
CA THR A 509 7.77 7.83 17.30
C THR A 509 8.83 7.83 18.41
N ASP A 510 9.44 6.66 18.68
CA ASP A 510 10.57 6.55 19.59
C ASP A 510 11.86 7.10 18.98
N LYS A 511 12.43 8.11 19.62
CA LYS A 511 13.70 8.75 19.23
C LYS A 511 14.86 8.43 20.15
N THR A 512 14.71 7.47 21.05
CA THR A 512 15.71 7.13 22.08
C THR A 512 17.07 6.77 21.47
N LYS A 513 17.11 5.93 20.44
CA LYS A 513 18.36 5.54 19.75
C LYS A 513 19.03 6.74 19.07
N GLN A 514 18.26 7.60 18.45
CA GLN A 514 18.75 8.78 17.74
C GLN A 514 19.32 9.83 18.70
N MET A 515 18.65 10.04 19.83
CA MET A 515 19.12 10.91 20.90
C MET A 515 20.37 10.36 21.62
N ALA A 516 20.44 9.04 21.79
CA ALA A 516 21.64 8.39 22.35
C ALA A 516 22.86 8.57 21.42
N LYS A 517 22.67 8.42 20.10
CA LYS A 517 23.70 8.71 19.09
C LYS A 517 24.16 10.16 19.13
N GLU A 518 23.24 11.09 19.27
CA GLU A 518 23.57 12.52 19.39
C GLU A 518 24.42 12.78 20.66
N LYS A 519 24.04 12.20 21.80
CA LYS A 519 24.82 12.30 23.04
C LYS A 519 26.26 11.79 22.86
N GLU A 520 26.44 10.66 22.17
CA GLU A 520 27.77 10.09 21.89
C GLU A 520 28.62 11.04 21.03
N ILE A 521 28.04 11.57 19.93
CA ILE A 521 28.72 12.48 19.01
C ILE A 521 29.10 13.78 19.74
N ARG A 522 28.24 14.31 20.60
CA ARG A 522 28.53 15.50 21.41
C ARG A 522 29.65 15.28 22.43
N LYS A 523 29.73 14.11 23.06
CA LYS A 523 30.86 13.73 23.93
C LYS A 523 32.20 13.74 23.20
N LYS A 524 32.18 13.53 21.87
CA LYS A 524 33.37 13.56 20.99
C LYS A 524 33.63 14.93 20.38
N GLY A 525 33.01 16.00 20.90
CA GLY A 525 33.19 17.39 20.43
C GLY A 525 32.25 17.86 19.33
N GLY A 526 31.26 17.03 18.93
CA GLY A 526 30.27 17.38 17.91
C GLY A 526 29.17 18.31 18.43
N ILE A 527 29.52 19.55 18.81
CA ILE A 527 28.63 20.55 19.40
C ILE A 527 28.44 21.79 18.54
N CYS A 528 29.03 21.84 17.33
CA CYS A 528 28.87 22.95 16.39
C CYS A 528 28.20 22.51 15.08
N ILE A 529 27.61 23.47 14.36
CA ILE A 529 27.18 23.35 12.98
C ILE A 529 27.86 24.39 12.10
N LYS A 530 27.81 24.17 10.78
CA LYS A 530 28.22 25.14 9.78
C LYS A 530 26.99 25.60 9.00
N PRO A 531 26.53 26.87 9.15
CA PRO A 531 25.41 27.41 8.38
C PRO A 531 25.71 27.39 6.87
N LYS A 532 24.67 27.37 6.06
CA LYS A 532 24.82 27.35 4.58
C LYS A 532 25.46 28.67 4.12
N GLY A 533 26.54 28.54 3.32
CA GLY A 533 27.26 29.68 2.78
C GLY A 533 28.19 30.39 3.79
N SER A 534 28.22 29.99 5.06
CA SER A 534 29.11 30.58 6.08
C SER A 534 30.43 29.77 6.18
N LYS A 535 31.50 30.46 6.55
CA LYS A 535 32.77 29.86 6.99
C LYS A 535 32.81 29.65 8.51
N GLU A 536 31.95 30.30 9.25
CA GLU A 536 31.90 30.28 10.72
C GLU A 536 31.19 29.04 11.24
N LEU A 537 31.61 28.57 12.39
CA LEU A 537 31.00 27.48 13.14
C LEU A 537 30.17 28.07 14.28
N ILE A 538 28.96 27.55 14.45
CA ILE A 538 28.04 28.03 15.49
C ILE A 538 27.79 26.88 16.45
N GLU A 539 27.98 27.15 17.76
CA GLU A 539 27.66 26.18 18.80
C GLU A 539 26.16 25.98 18.91
N VAL A 540 25.74 24.73 19.14
CA VAL A 540 24.33 24.37 19.15
C VAL A 540 23.94 23.53 20.37
N SER A 541 22.71 23.75 20.85
CA SER A 541 22.11 22.92 21.90
C SER A 541 21.90 21.48 21.47
N MET A 542 21.67 20.58 22.43
CA MET A 542 21.11 19.28 22.14
C MET A 542 19.75 19.41 21.48
N SER A 543 19.42 18.50 20.56
CA SER A 543 18.15 18.52 19.84
C SER A 543 16.95 18.37 20.78
N GLN A 544 15.97 19.24 20.62
CA GLN A 544 14.66 19.15 21.24
C GLN A 544 13.73 18.39 20.30
N ILE A 545 13.00 17.43 20.83
CA ILE A 545 12.02 16.67 20.03
C ILE A 545 10.79 17.53 19.80
N MET A 546 10.47 17.80 18.54
CA MET A 546 9.26 18.49 18.11
C MET A 546 8.28 17.48 17.54
N ARG A 547 7.24 17.14 18.31
CA ARG A 547 6.20 16.24 17.90
C ARG A 547 5.15 16.99 17.08
N ILE A 548 4.94 16.57 15.83
CA ILE A 548 3.99 17.16 14.89
C ILE A 548 2.93 16.12 14.58
N ILE A 549 1.69 16.48 14.84
CA ILE A 549 0.49 15.69 14.52
C ILE A 549 0.15 15.87 13.04
#